data_394579b1c75a88be1dd1b7f7262c0f2f
#
_entry.id   394579b1c75a88be1dd1b7f7262c0f2f
#
_cell.length_a   1.000
_cell.length_b   1.000
_cell.length_c   1.000
_cell.angle_alpha   90.00
_cell.angle_beta   90.00
_cell.angle_gamma   90.00
#
_symmetry.space_group_name_H-M   'P 1'
#
loop_
_entity.id
_entity.type
_entity.pdbx_description
1 polymer ?
#
loop_
_entity_poly.entity_id
_entity_poly.type
_entity_poly.pdbx_seq_one_letter_code
_entity_poly.pdbx_strand_id
1 'polypeptide(L)'
;KTFHPAVYAGILARRDRPEQLEQLVEHDIGLIDIVVVNVKPFAPEVGQRHIGIDEAIELIDIAGSALLGAAARNAAGVIAVPAPGHYPTVLEELRTLGQVSADTRYRLAADAFSTVAAYYAEIAAYFNQISNNVYPGRLALVLEKVGDLPYGENPHQRAAFYRETTHRSRSLA
;
A
#
# COMPACT_ATOMS: atom_id res chain seq x y z
N LYS A 1 -10.63 11.94 -3.65
CA LYS A 1 -10.67 10.49 -3.88
C LYS A 1 -11.60 10.20 -5.05
N THR A 2 -11.22 9.27 -5.92
CA THR A 2 -11.98 9.00 -7.15
C THR A 2 -12.04 7.51 -7.47
N PHE A 3 -13.17 7.11 -8.06
CA PHE A 3 -13.35 5.82 -8.73
C PHE A 3 -13.65 6.01 -10.23
N HIS A 4 -13.37 7.19 -10.78
CA HIS A 4 -13.69 7.50 -12.16
C HIS A 4 -12.97 6.54 -13.13
N PRO A 5 -13.69 5.89 -14.06
CA PRO A 5 -13.12 4.88 -14.96
C PRO A 5 -11.92 5.36 -15.76
N ALA A 6 -11.92 6.62 -16.21
CA ALA A 6 -10.81 7.19 -16.98
C ALA A 6 -9.50 7.24 -16.17
N VAL A 7 -9.56 7.52 -14.87
CA VAL A 7 -8.37 7.51 -13.99
C VAL A 7 -7.80 6.10 -13.90
N TYR A 8 -8.65 5.10 -13.66
CA TYR A 8 -8.21 3.71 -13.59
C TYR A 8 -7.72 3.18 -14.94
N ALA A 9 -8.36 3.56 -16.04
CA ALA A 9 -7.90 3.21 -17.39
C ALA A 9 -6.49 3.79 -17.63
N GLY A 10 -6.25 5.06 -17.32
CA GLY A 10 -4.94 5.70 -17.46
C GLY A 10 -3.83 5.06 -16.61
N ILE A 11 -4.20 4.52 -15.43
CA ILE A 11 -3.27 3.79 -14.54
C ILE A 11 -3.03 2.37 -15.04
N LEU A 12 -4.09 1.64 -15.40
CA LEU A 12 -4.04 0.19 -15.65
C LEU A 12 -3.62 -0.19 -17.06
N ALA A 13 -3.74 0.72 -18.05
CA ALA A 13 -3.36 0.45 -19.41
C ALA A 13 -1.87 0.14 -19.52
N ARG A 14 -1.57 -0.99 -20.12
CA ARG A 14 -0.20 -1.46 -20.33
C ARG A 14 0.42 -0.78 -21.54
N ARG A 15 1.62 -0.20 -21.34
CA ARG A 15 2.33 0.53 -22.40
C ARG A 15 2.86 -0.37 -23.51
N ASP A 16 2.96 -1.68 -23.26
CA ASP A 16 3.37 -2.71 -24.22
C ASP A 16 2.18 -3.36 -24.95
N ARG A 17 0.96 -2.80 -24.83
CA ARG A 17 -0.26 -3.31 -25.44
C ARG A 17 -0.91 -2.23 -26.32
N PRO A 18 -0.61 -2.23 -27.64
CA PRO A 18 -1.14 -1.21 -28.57
C PRO A 18 -2.66 -1.09 -28.52
N GLU A 19 -3.37 -2.22 -28.43
CA GLU A 19 -4.83 -2.26 -28.37
C GLU A 19 -5.43 -1.52 -27.16
N GLN A 20 -4.69 -1.50 -26.02
CA GLN A 20 -5.14 -0.75 -24.85
C GLN A 20 -4.85 0.75 -25.00
N LEU A 21 -3.75 1.11 -25.65
CA LEU A 21 -3.41 2.50 -25.92
C LEU A 21 -4.38 3.13 -26.93
N GLU A 22 -4.78 2.38 -27.96
CA GLU A 22 -5.79 2.81 -28.94
C GLU A 22 -7.14 3.10 -28.24
N GLN A 23 -7.58 2.23 -27.33
CA GLN A 23 -8.79 2.45 -26.54
C GLN A 23 -8.72 3.72 -25.68
N LEU A 24 -7.55 4.02 -25.08
CA LEU A 24 -7.39 5.27 -24.33
C LEU A 24 -7.54 6.49 -25.25
N VAL A 25 -6.95 6.44 -26.46
CA VAL A 25 -7.06 7.53 -27.44
C VAL A 25 -8.50 7.71 -27.89
N GLU A 26 -9.23 6.63 -28.20
CA GLU A 26 -10.65 6.67 -28.59
C GLU A 26 -11.53 7.35 -27.55
N HIS A 27 -11.18 7.24 -26.26
CA HIS A 27 -11.93 7.81 -25.14
C HIS A 27 -11.34 9.09 -24.57
N ASP A 28 -10.34 9.69 -25.24
CA ASP A 28 -9.63 10.89 -24.79
C ASP A 28 -9.08 10.76 -23.35
N ILE A 29 -8.50 9.59 -23.04
CA ILE A 29 -7.93 9.28 -21.73
C ILE A 29 -6.39 9.33 -21.80
N GLY A 30 -5.80 10.19 -20.98
CA GLY A 30 -4.34 10.26 -20.81
C GLY A 30 -3.77 9.14 -19.93
N LEU A 31 -2.53 8.73 -20.22
CA LEU A 31 -1.79 7.83 -19.34
C LEU A 31 -1.41 8.53 -18.03
N ILE A 32 -1.40 7.75 -16.94
CA ILE A 32 -0.92 8.18 -15.62
C ILE A 32 0.36 7.40 -15.31
N ASP A 33 1.44 8.13 -15.10
CA ASP A 33 2.77 7.54 -14.90
C ASP A 33 3.18 7.41 -13.44
N ILE A 34 2.63 8.27 -12.57
CA ILE A 34 2.95 8.29 -11.14
C ILE A 34 1.65 8.41 -10.34
N VAL A 35 1.52 7.54 -9.35
CA VAL A 35 0.42 7.57 -8.37
C VAL A 35 1.04 7.68 -6.98
N VAL A 36 0.76 8.79 -6.30
CA VAL A 36 1.22 9.05 -4.94
C VAL A 36 0.02 9.04 -4.02
N VAL A 37 -0.04 8.07 -3.13
CA VAL A 37 -1.14 7.92 -2.17
C VAL A 37 -0.58 7.60 -0.78
N ASN A 38 -0.81 8.50 0.14
CA ASN A 38 -0.62 8.22 1.56
C ASN A 38 -1.95 7.70 2.12
N VAL A 39 -2.04 6.39 2.32
CA VAL A 39 -3.22 5.78 2.94
C VAL A 39 -3.26 6.22 4.41
N LYS A 40 -4.38 6.82 4.82
CA LYS A 40 -4.54 7.24 6.22
C LYS A 40 -4.61 6.00 7.12
N PRO A 41 -3.81 5.93 8.19
CA PRO A 41 -3.86 4.80 9.11
C PRO A 41 -5.22 4.74 9.82
N PHE A 42 -5.92 3.60 9.69
CA PHE A 42 -7.27 3.44 10.23
C PHE A 42 -7.29 3.30 11.76
N ALA A 43 -6.49 2.38 12.30
CA ALA A 43 -6.50 2.07 13.72
C ALA A 43 -6.12 3.25 14.64
N PRO A 44 -5.10 4.07 14.34
CA PRO A 44 -4.81 5.27 15.10
C PRO A 44 -5.93 6.32 15.10
N GLU A 45 -6.59 6.52 13.96
CA GLU A 45 -7.68 7.49 13.83
C GLU A 45 -8.89 7.08 14.68
N VAL A 46 -9.28 5.80 14.65
CA VAL A 46 -10.38 5.26 15.45
C VAL A 46 -10.03 5.25 16.95
N GLY A 47 -8.81 4.83 17.30
CA GLY A 47 -8.41 4.68 18.69
C GLY A 47 -8.22 5.99 19.47
N GLN A 48 -7.94 7.10 18.77
CA GLN A 48 -7.70 8.41 19.42
C GLN A 48 -8.99 9.19 19.67
N ARG A 49 -10.05 8.94 18.89
CA ARG A 49 -11.23 9.83 18.86
C ARG A 49 -12.42 9.33 19.66
N HIS A 50 -12.43 8.10 20.16
CA HIS A 50 -13.60 7.49 20.83
C HIS A 50 -14.89 7.66 19.99
N ILE A 51 -14.80 7.44 18.69
CA ILE A 51 -15.86 7.65 17.71
C ILE A 51 -16.83 6.47 17.65
N GLY A 52 -18.05 6.73 17.21
CA GLY A 52 -19.05 5.69 16.95
C GLY A 52 -18.70 4.81 15.73
N ILE A 53 -19.40 3.68 15.60
CA ILE A 53 -19.16 2.72 14.50
C ILE A 53 -19.38 3.38 13.14
N ASP A 54 -20.43 4.15 12.96
CA ASP A 54 -20.76 4.82 11.69
C ASP A 54 -19.65 5.81 11.29
N GLU A 55 -19.16 6.60 12.25
CA GLU A 55 -18.06 7.54 12.01
C GLU A 55 -16.74 6.80 11.69
N ALA A 56 -16.48 5.66 12.33
CA ALA A 56 -15.31 4.83 12.02
C ALA A 56 -15.36 4.27 10.59
N ILE A 57 -16.55 3.85 10.14
CA ILE A 57 -16.75 3.35 8.77
C ILE A 57 -16.47 4.45 7.74
N GLU A 58 -16.88 5.68 7.99
CA GLU A 58 -16.62 6.82 7.09
C GLU A 58 -15.12 7.17 6.96
N LEU A 59 -14.29 6.77 7.93
CA LEU A 59 -12.84 6.95 7.86
C LEU A 59 -12.14 5.96 6.92
N ILE A 60 -12.83 4.92 6.45
CA ILE A 60 -12.24 3.90 5.57
C ILE A 60 -11.92 4.51 4.19
N ASP A 61 -10.64 4.51 3.83
CA ASP A 61 -10.15 5.03 2.55
C ASP A 61 -10.09 3.95 1.46
N ILE A 62 -11.26 3.62 0.91
CA ILE A 62 -11.36 2.64 -0.19
C ILE A 62 -10.70 3.16 -1.46
N ALA A 63 -10.90 4.43 -1.81
CA ALA A 63 -10.38 4.98 -3.06
C ALA A 63 -8.86 5.10 -3.07
N GLY A 64 -8.23 5.51 -1.96
CA GLY A 64 -6.78 5.60 -1.85
C GLY A 64 -6.11 4.23 -1.97
N SER A 65 -6.59 3.23 -1.24
CA SER A 65 -6.09 1.86 -1.30
C SER A 65 -6.28 1.23 -2.69
N ALA A 66 -7.42 1.49 -3.35
CA ALA A 66 -7.69 0.99 -4.70
C ALA A 66 -6.78 1.63 -5.77
N LEU A 67 -6.55 2.95 -5.71
CA LEU A 67 -5.63 3.65 -6.61
C LEU A 67 -4.20 3.14 -6.46
N LEU A 68 -3.74 2.98 -5.22
CA LEU A 68 -2.39 2.48 -4.93
C LEU A 68 -2.21 1.03 -5.43
N GLY A 69 -3.19 0.17 -5.19
CA GLY A 69 -3.19 -1.20 -5.69
C GLY A 69 -3.21 -1.29 -7.22
N ALA A 70 -3.99 -0.43 -7.90
CA ALA A 70 -4.03 -0.36 -9.35
C ALA A 70 -2.66 0.05 -9.94
N ALA A 71 -2.02 1.06 -9.35
CA ALA A 71 -0.69 1.52 -9.77
C ALA A 71 0.38 0.42 -9.56
N ALA A 72 0.39 -0.21 -8.38
CA ALA A 72 1.30 -1.30 -8.07
C ALA A 72 1.15 -2.50 -9.02
N ARG A 73 -0.09 -2.84 -9.40
CA ARG A 73 -0.36 -3.89 -10.41
C ARG A 73 0.29 -3.60 -11.76
N ASN A 74 0.40 -2.33 -12.14
CA ASN A 74 1.03 -1.90 -13.41
C ASN A 74 2.44 -1.33 -13.20
N ALA A 75 3.23 -1.90 -12.28
CA ALA A 75 4.56 -1.42 -11.90
C ALA A 75 5.55 -1.33 -13.09
N ALA A 76 5.31 -2.07 -14.18
CA ALA A 76 6.12 -1.95 -15.40
C ALA A 76 5.97 -0.56 -16.05
N GLY A 77 4.81 0.09 -15.90
CA GLY A 77 4.50 1.37 -16.54
C GLY A 77 4.18 2.50 -15.56
N VAL A 78 3.89 2.22 -14.30
CA VAL A 78 3.46 3.21 -13.31
C VAL A 78 4.32 3.14 -12.06
N ILE A 79 4.64 4.29 -11.51
CA ILE A 79 5.36 4.43 -10.24
C ILE A 79 4.31 4.56 -9.13
N ALA A 80 4.19 3.56 -8.28
CA ALA A 80 3.30 3.57 -7.12
C ALA A 80 4.07 4.04 -5.87
N VAL A 81 3.75 5.20 -5.32
CA VAL A 81 4.45 5.77 -4.17
C VAL A 81 3.56 5.73 -2.94
N PRO A 82 3.75 4.77 -2.01
CA PRO A 82 2.83 4.55 -0.89
C PRO A 82 3.08 5.46 0.31
N ALA A 83 4.24 6.09 0.42
CA ALA A 83 4.60 6.89 1.59
C ALA A 83 5.64 7.98 1.28
N PRO A 84 5.69 9.08 2.05
CA PRO A 84 6.65 10.16 1.86
C PRO A 84 8.13 9.73 1.95
N GLY A 85 8.43 8.67 2.70
CA GLY A 85 9.80 8.13 2.81
C GLY A 85 10.42 7.69 1.49
N HIS A 86 9.61 7.44 0.46
CA HIS A 86 10.07 7.05 -0.88
C HIS A 86 10.36 8.25 -1.80
N TYR A 87 9.90 9.47 -1.45
CA TYR A 87 10.08 10.65 -2.31
C TYR A 87 11.54 10.95 -2.66
N PRO A 88 12.50 10.90 -1.72
CA PRO A 88 13.90 11.18 -2.05
C PRO A 88 14.45 10.28 -3.14
N THR A 89 14.21 8.96 -3.05
CA THR A 89 14.69 7.98 -4.03
C THR A 89 14.06 8.21 -5.41
N VAL A 90 12.74 8.42 -5.46
CA VAL A 90 12.01 8.68 -6.70
C VAL A 90 12.51 9.98 -7.36
N LEU A 91 12.65 11.05 -6.59
CA LEU A 91 13.12 12.34 -7.09
C LEU A 91 14.56 12.28 -7.58
N GLU A 92 15.43 11.56 -6.87
CA GLU A 92 16.83 11.40 -7.26
C GLU A 92 16.95 10.64 -8.58
N GLU A 93 16.25 9.52 -8.75
CA GLU A 93 16.27 8.78 -10.02
C GLU A 93 15.67 9.59 -11.18
N LEU A 94 14.57 10.33 -10.95
CA LEU A 94 14.00 11.20 -11.96
C LEU A 94 14.96 12.32 -12.38
N ARG A 95 15.73 12.90 -11.45
CA ARG A 95 16.70 13.96 -11.76
C ARG A 95 17.92 13.44 -12.47
N THR A 96 18.44 12.28 -12.06
CA THR A 96 19.71 11.75 -12.56
C THR A 96 19.56 10.88 -13.81
N LEU A 97 18.45 10.11 -13.89
CA LEU A 97 18.22 9.14 -14.97
C LEU A 97 17.09 9.56 -15.92
N GLY A 98 16.33 10.62 -15.60
CA GLY A 98 15.13 11.01 -16.33
C GLY A 98 13.96 10.03 -16.19
N GLN A 99 14.13 8.95 -15.42
CA GLN A 99 13.12 7.93 -15.18
C GLN A 99 13.39 7.19 -13.87
N VAL A 100 12.38 6.52 -13.33
CA VAL A 100 12.55 5.62 -12.19
C VAL A 100 12.88 4.21 -12.71
N SER A 101 13.93 3.61 -12.17
CA SER A 101 14.43 2.29 -12.57
C SER A 101 13.38 1.19 -12.34
N ALA A 102 13.45 0.11 -13.12
CA ALA A 102 12.53 -1.03 -12.97
C ALA A 102 12.63 -1.65 -11.56
N ASP A 103 13.85 -1.76 -11.03
CA ASP A 103 14.09 -2.29 -9.69
C ASP A 103 13.42 -1.45 -8.60
N THR A 104 13.53 -0.13 -8.68
CA THR A 104 12.84 0.79 -7.78
C THR A 104 11.33 0.72 -7.93
N ARG A 105 10.80 0.64 -9.16
CA ARG A 105 9.35 0.49 -9.38
C ARG A 105 8.80 -0.80 -8.77
N TYR A 106 9.50 -1.93 -8.90
CA TYR A 106 9.06 -3.19 -8.30
C TYR A 106 9.14 -3.19 -6.78
N ARG A 107 10.17 -2.55 -6.19
CA ARG A 107 10.24 -2.35 -4.72
C ARG A 107 9.08 -1.49 -4.22
N LEU A 108 8.81 -0.37 -4.87
CA LEU A 108 7.67 0.49 -4.55
C LEU A 108 6.33 -0.23 -4.68
N ALA A 109 6.16 -1.08 -5.70
CA ALA A 109 4.96 -1.88 -5.86
C ALA A 109 4.79 -2.92 -4.72
N ALA A 110 5.87 -3.56 -4.29
CA ALA A 110 5.84 -4.46 -3.14
C ALA A 110 5.43 -3.71 -1.85
N ASP A 111 6.01 -2.52 -1.63
CA ASP A 111 5.68 -1.68 -0.47
C ASP A 111 4.23 -1.17 -0.55
N ALA A 112 3.75 -0.83 -1.74
CA ALA A 112 2.37 -0.42 -1.97
C ALA A 112 1.37 -1.54 -1.64
N PHE A 113 1.62 -2.78 -2.11
CA PHE A 113 0.78 -3.93 -1.75
C PHE A 113 0.85 -4.26 -0.26
N SER A 114 2.03 -4.17 0.36
CA SER A 114 2.19 -4.38 1.80
C SER A 114 1.40 -3.33 2.60
N THR A 115 1.44 -2.07 2.19
CA THR A 115 0.66 -0.98 2.80
C THR A 115 -0.85 -1.24 2.70
N VAL A 116 -1.33 -1.63 1.53
CA VAL A 116 -2.76 -1.94 1.31
C VAL A 116 -3.19 -3.17 2.11
N ALA A 117 -2.35 -4.22 2.16
CA ALA A 117 -2.64 -5.42 2.93
C ALA A 117 -2.71 -5.13 4.43
N ALA A 118 -1.77 -4.36 4.97
CA ALA A 118 -1.77 -3.92 6.37
C ALA A 118 -3.02 -3.11 6.70
N TYR A 119 -3.37 -2.16 5.83
CA TYR A 119 -4.56 -1.33 5.99
C TYR A 119 -5.85 -2.14 6.07
N TYR A 120 -6.06 -3.11 5.18
CA TYR A 120 -7.24 -3.98 5.24
C TYR A 120 -7.21 -4.96 6.40
N ALA A 121 -6.03 -5.39 6.86
CA ALA A 121 -5.92 -6.21 8.07
C ALA A 121 -6.40 -5.45 9.33
N GLU A 122 -6.04 -4.15 9.46
CA GLU A 122 -6.53 -3.29 10.54
C GLU A 122 -8.06 -3.14 10.52
N ILE A 123 -8.64 -2.90 9.33
CA ILE A 123 -10.09 -2.80 9.16
C ILE A 123 -10.78 -4.12 9.53
N ALA A 124 -10.25 -5.25 9.05
CA ALA A 124 -10.80 -6.57 9.37
C ALA A 124 -10.74 -6.87 10.87
N ALA A 125 -9.66 -6.49 11.55
CA ALA A 125 -9.52 -6.63 12.99
C ALA A 125 -10.57 -5.80 13.74
N TYR A 126 -10.81 -4.56 13.30
CA TYR A 126 -11.86 -3.70 13.86
C TYR A 126 -13.25 -4.31 13.72
N PHE A 127 -13.63 -4.81 12.53
CA PHE A 127 -14.93 -5.45 12.33
C PHE A 127 -15.09 -6.73 13.14
N ASN A 128 -14.05 -7.54 13.31
CA ASN A 128 -14.06 -8.70 14.21
C ASN A 128 -14.32 -8.27 15.66
N GLN A 129 -13.69 -7.17 16.09
CA GLN A 129 -13.87 -6.64 17.46
C GLN A 129 -15.32 -6.17 17.68
N ILE A 130 -15.90 -5.34 16.80
CA ILE A 130 -17.26 -4.82 16.99
C ILE A 130 -18.34 -5.89 16.84
N SER A 131 -18.09 -6.95 16.06
CA SER A 131 -18.98 -8.11 15.93
C SER A 131 -18.78 -9.18 17.01
N ASN A 132 -17.87 -8.95 17.98
CA ASN A 132 -17.49 -9.91 19.03
C ASN A 132 -17.04 -11.28 18.47
N ASN A 133 -16.42 -11.28 17.28
CA ASN A 133 -15.88 -12.47 16.62
C ASN A 133 -14.46 -12.76 17.14
N VAL A 134 -14.37 -13.43 18.30
CA VAL A 134 -13.10 -13.69 18.99
C VAL A 134 -12.21 -14.67 18.23
N TYR A 135 -12.81 -15.59 17.48
CA TYR A 135 -12.11 -16.63 16.72
C TYR A 135 -12.51 -16.61 15.25
N PRO A 136 -12.02 -15.61 14.46
CA PRO A 136 -12.37 -15.51 13.05
C PRO A 136 -11.80 -16.69 12.26
N GLY A 137 -12.51 -17.12 11.23
CA GLY A 137 -12.06 -18.21 10.36
C GLY A 137 -10.77 -17.90 9.58
N ARG A 138 -10.37 -16.62 9.53
CA ARG A 138 -9.10 -16.15 8.97
C ARG A 138 -8.56 -15.00 9.82
N LEU A 139 -7.33 -15.12 10.28
CA LEU A 139 -6.62 -14.10 11.04
C LEU A 139 -5.51 -13.50 10.15
N ALA A 140 -5.51 -12.17 10.01
CA ALA A 140 -4.42 -11.45 9.34
C ALA A 140 -3.52 -10.81 10.42
N LEU A 141 -2.23 -11.09 10.34
CA LEU A 141 -1.22 -10.48 11.21
C LEU A 141 -0.31 -9.57 10.38
N VAL A 142 -0.07 -8.37 10.88
CA VAL A 142 0.86 -7.43 10.27
C VAL A 142 2.08 -7.29 11.17
N LEU A 143 3.24 -7.57 10.61
CA LEU A 143 4.51 -7.49 11.31
C LEU A 143 5.38 -6.42 10.64
N GLU A 144 5.89 -5.47 11.43
CA GLU A 144 6.85 -4.47 10.99
C GLU A 144 8.27 -4.85 11.39
N LYS A 145 9.18 -4.66 10.45
CA LYS A 145 10.61 -4.88 10.70
C LYS A 145 11.13 -3.82 11.65
N VAL A 146 11.67 -4.26 12.78
CA VAL A 146 12.34 -3.40 13.77
C VAL A 146 13.80 -3.16 13.40
N GLY A 147 14.48 -4.19 12.89
CA GLY A 147 15.87 -4.09 12.50
C GLY A 147 16.44 -5.41 11.98
N ASP A 148 17.63 -5.31 11.38
CA ASP A 148 18.41 -6.48 11.03
C ASP A 148 19.14 -7.00 12.26
N LEU A 149 19.23 -8.32 12.40
CA LEU A 149 20.07 -8.97 13.41
C LEU A 149 21.46 -9.23 12.82
N PRO A 150 22.50 -9.26 13.66
CA PRO A 150 23.87 -9.52 13.20
C PRO A 150 24.01 -10.86 12.46
N TYR A 151 23.24 -11.87 12.88
CA TYR A 151 23.21 -13.21 12.29
C TYR A 151 21.93 -13.94 12.71
N GLY A 152 21.61 -15.04 12.02
CA GLY A 152 20.51 -15.95 12.37
C GLY A 152 20.92 -17.01 13.38
N GLU A 153 20.47 -18.26 13.15
CA GLU A 153 20.88 -19.39 13.97
C GLU A 153 22.38 -19.66 13.83
N ASN A 154 22.94 -19.43 12.64
CA ASN A 154 24.37 -19.53 12.33
C ASN A 154 24.94 -18.19 11.86
N PRO A 155 26.27 -17.93 12.03
CA PRO A 155 26.91 -16.64 11.70
C PRO A 155 26.78 -16.20 10.23
N HIS A 156 26.60 -17.13 9.29
CA HIS A 156 26.44 -16.83 7.85
C HIS A 156 24.98 -16.59 7.44
N GLN A 157 24.02 -16.78 8.34
CA GLN A 157 22.58 -16.58 8.05
C GLN A 157 22.19 -15.15 8.34
N ARG A 158 21.37 -14.60 7.43
CA ARG A 158 20.70 -13.31 7.68
C ARG A 158 19.46 -13.51 8.54
N ALA A 159 19.23 -12.57 9.45
CA ALA A 159 18.02 -12.54 10.25
C ALA A 159 17.52 -11.11 10.46
N ALA A 160 16.26 -10.95 10.80
CA ALA A 160 15.66 -9.68 11.13
C ALA A 160 14.65 -9.86 12.27
N PHE A 161 14.49 -8.81 13.06
CA PHE A 161 13.50 -8.75 14.13
C PHE A 161 12.27 -8.00 13.64
N TYR A 162 11.10 -8.58 13.87
CA TYR A 162 9.80 -7.99 13.57
C TYR A 162 8.95 -7.88 14.82
N ARG A 163 8.10 -6.87 14.87
CA ARG A 163 7.07 -6.72 15.89
C ARG A 163 5.69 -6.67 15.26
N GLU A 164 4.69 -7.11 15.99
CA GLU A 164 3.29 -6.97 15.62
C GLU A 164 2.82 -5.51 15.79
N THR A 165 2.08 -4.99 14.80
CA THR A 165 1.57 -3.61 14.81
C THR A 165 0.09 -3.51 15.17
N THR A 166 -0.65 -4.62 15.04
CA THR A 166 -2.11 -4.65 15.20
C THR A 166 -2.59 -4.70 16.65
N HIS A 167 -1.72 -5.01 17.60
CA HIS A 167 -2.07 -5.01 19.03
C HIS A 167 -1.16 -4.09 19.84
N ARG A 168 -1.78 -3.14 20.55
CA ARG A 168 -1.16 -2.41 21.67
C ARG A 168 -0.99 -3.31 22.92
N SER A 169 -0.85 -4.61 22.79
CA SER A 169 -0.42 -5.44 23.90
C SER A 169 1.05 -5.13 24.20
N ARG A 170 1.38 -4.98 25.46
CA ARG A 170 2.77 -4.91 25.96
C ARG A 170 3.51 -6.17 25.51
N SER A 171 3.97 -6.20 24.25
CA SER A 171 4.93 -7.22 23.86
C SER A 171 6.28 -6.88 24.46
N LEU A 172 7.09 -7.89 24.70
CA LEU A 172 8.44 -7.81 25.27
C LEU A 172 9.45 -7.20 24.28
N ALA A 173 9.11 -6.06 23.63
CA ALA A 173 10.04 -5.31 22.79
C ALA A 173 10.32 -3.96 23.41
#